data_5f19fd9ce423b423035fcd3afb0ec098
#
_entry.id   5f19fd9ce423b423035fcd3afb0ec098
#
_cell.length_a   1.000
_cell.length_b   1.000
_cell.length_c   1.000
_cell.angle_alpha   90.00
_cell.angle_beta   90.00
_cell.angle_gamma   90.00
#
_symmetry.space_group_name_H-M   'P 1'
#
loop_
_entity.id
_entity.type
_entity.pdbx_description
1 polymer ?
#
loop_
_entity_poly.entity_id
_entity_poly.type
_entity_poly.pdbx_seq_one_letter_code
_entity_poly.pdbx_strand_id
1 'polypeptide(L)'
;KPLILQGARQVGKTYSILEFGRTHYENVAYFNFETNPKLNETFEENISPDYLIPILSHIAGQTIVKEKTLIVFDEVQLCERALTSLKYFCEDAPDYHIIVAGSLLGVAVNRAKFSFPVGKVDMKTLYPMDMEEFLLALGEDDLVEQIKKCFQTDTPLPSALHDAAMQLYRQYLVV
;
A
#
# COMPACT_ATOMS: atom_id res chain seq x y z
N LYS A 1 12.85 -7.66 3.60
CA LYS A 1 13.07 -6.31 3.06
C LYS A 1 11.83 -5.47 3.26
N PRO A 2 11.96 -4.16 3.51
CA PRO A 2 10.83 -3.24 3.47
C PRO A 2 10.11 -3.30 2.12
N LEU A 3 8.78 -3.20 2.15
CA LEU A 3 7.93 -3.18 0.95
C LEU A 3 7.46 -1.74 0.67
N ILE A 4 7.62 -1.29 -0.56
CA ILE A 4 7.02 -0.04 -1.04
C ILE A 4 5.80 -0.37 -1.88
N LEU A 5 4.62 0.08 -1.44
CA LEU A 5 3.37 -0.01 -2.18
C LEU A 5 3.07 1.34 -2.84
N GLN A 6 3.29 1.41 -4.15
CA GLN A 6 2.99 2.59 -4.96
C GLN A 6 1.66 2.43 -5.71
N GLY A 7 1.13 3.52 -6.25
CA GLY A 7 -0.11 3.51 -7.03
C GLY A 7 -0.80 4.88 -6.99
N ALA A 8 -1.78 5.10 -7.83
CA ALA A 8 -2.53 6.34 -7.91
C ALA A 8 -3.17 6.72 -6.56
N ARG A 9 -3.60 7.96 -6.41
CA ARG A 9 -4.41 8.38 -5.26
C ARG A 9 -5.72 7.60 -5.24
N GLN A 10 -6.22 7.31 -4.03
CA GLN A 10 -7.53 6.70 -3.78
C GLN A 10 -7.75 5.28 -4.32
N VAL A 11 -6.69 4.56 -4.71
CA VAL A 11 -6.79 3.15 -5.15
C VAL A 11 -6.84 2.14 -3.99
N GLY A 12 -6.92 2.60 -2.73
CA GLY A 12 -7.05 1.69 -1.58
C GLY A 12 -5.73 1.24 -0.93
N LYS A 13 -4.57 1.86 -1.24
CA LYS A 13 -3.26 1.47 -0.65
C LYS A 13 -3.29 1.36 0.88
N THR A 14 -3.69 2.44 1.54
CA THR A 14 -3.74 2.50 3.02
C THR A 14 -4.68 1.44 3.59
N TYR A 15 -5.87 1.28 2.98
CA TYR A 15 -6.82 0.24 3.39
C TYR A 15 -6.21 -1.16 3.29
N SER A 16 -5.63 -1.50 2.15
CA SER A 16 -5.03 -2.83 1.92
C SER A 16 -3.88 -3.13 2.89
N ILE A 17 -3.03 -2.13 3.18
CA ILE A 17 -1.92 -2.28 4.13
C ILE A 17 -2.45 -2.51 5.55
N LEU A 18 -3.41 -1.71 5.99
CA LEU A 18 -3.97 -1.82 7.35
C LEU A 18 -4.73 -3.13 7.53
N GLU A 19 -5.50 -3.56 6.54
CA GLU A 19 -6.20 -4.86 6.58
C GLU A 19 -5.22 -6.03 6.58
N PHE A 20 -4.16 -5.98 5.77
CA PHE A 20 -3.09 -6.95 5.82
C PHE A 20 -2.41 -6.98 7.20
N GLY A 21 -2.10 -5.81 7.76
CA GLY A 21 -1.50 -5.71 9.09
C GLY A 21 -2.40 -6.29 10.18
N ARG A 22 -3.69 -5.97 10.15
CA ARG A 22 -4.69 -6.47 11.11
C ARG A 22 -4.85 -8.00 11.08
N THR A 23 -4.70 -8.61 9.90
CA THR A 23 -4.91 -10.06 9.72
C THR A 23 -3.66 -10.90 9.94
N HIS A 24 -2.46 -10.31 9.80
CA HIS A 24 -1.20 -11.07 9.79
C HIS A 24 -0.21 -10.69 10.91
N TYR A 25 -0.48 -9.61 11.66
CA TYR A 25 0.38 -9.13 12.74
C TYR A 25 -0.38 -8.99 14.05
N GLU A 26 0.33 -9.02 15.17
CA GLU A 26 -0.27 -8.79 16.49
C GLU A 26 -0.75 -7.34 16.65
N ASN A 27 -0.03 -6.38 16.04
CA ASN A 27 -0.41 -4.98 16.00
C ASN A 27 0.21 -4.25 14.79
N VAL A 28 -0.29 -3.03 14.54
CA VAL A 28 0.17 -2.15 13.46
C VAL A 28 0.58 -0.81 14.04
N ALA A 29 1.82 -0.40 13.81
CA ALA A 29 2.31 0.94 14.13
C ALA A 29 2.22 1.81 12.86
N TYR A 30 1.19 2.64 12.79
CA TYR A 30 0.88 3.47 11.62
C TYR A 30 1.33 4.90 11.80
N PHE A 31 2.08 5.40 10.82
CA PHE A 31 2.64 6.76 10.79
C PHE A 31 2.32 7.44 9.46
N ASN A 32 1.57 8.52 9.51
CA ASN A 32 1.22 9.33 8.34
C ASN A 32 1.98 10.66 8.39
N PHE A 33 2.83 10.89 7.38
CA PHE A 33 3.68 12.08 7.31
C PHE A 33 2.93 13.36 6.92
N GLU A 34 1.73 13.25 6.36
CA GLU A 34 0.88 14.40 6.06
C GLU A 34 0.19 14.93 7.32
N THR A 35 -0.30 14.02 8.17
CA THR A 35 -1.06 14.40 9.38
C THR A 35 -0.17 14.65 10.60
N ASN A 36 1.07 14.15 10.58
CA ASN A 36 2.03 14.34 11.68
C ASN A 36 3.39 14.87 11.15
N PRO A 37 3.51 16.20 10.93
CA PRO A 37 4.75 16.81 10.43
C PRO A 37 5.95 16.65 11.36
N LYS A 38 5.72 16.45 12.68
CA LYS A 38 6.81 16.21 13.66
C LYS A 38 7.59 14.92 13.39
N LEU A 39 7.02 13.96 12.67
CA LEU A 39 7.76 12.79 12.23
C LEU A 39 8.98 13.18 11.39
N ASN A 40 8.87 14.21 10.54
CA ASN A 40 9.98 14.66 9.71
C ASN A 40 11.19 15.08 10.56
N GLU A 41 10.96 15.80 11.66
CA GLU A 41 12.02 16.24 12.57
C GLU A 41 12.79 15.04 13.14
N THR A 42 12.07 14.00 13.56
CA THR A 42 12.67 12.75 14.07
C THR A 42 13.60 12.08 13.05
N PHE A 43 13.17 12.02 11.79
CA PHE A 43 14.00 11.43 10.73
C PHE A 43 15.14 12.38 10.28
N GLU A 44 15.00 13.69 10.45
CA GLU A 44 16.10 14.64 10.20
C GLU A 44 17.23 14.51 11.22
N GLU A 45 16.92 14.18 12.46
CA GLU A 45 17.93 13.99 13.51
C GLU A 45 18.76 12.72 13.25
N ASN A 46 18.11 11.57 13.12
CA ASN A 46 18.81 10.30 12.89
C ASN A 46 17.88 9.28 12.21
N ILE A 47 18.42 8.48 11.28
CA ILE A 47 17.68 7.48 10.50
C ILE A 47 18.06 6.03 10.83
N SER A 48 18.86 5.81 11.87
CA SER A 48 19.21 4.45 12.31
C SER A 48 18.02 3.77 13.01
N PRO A 49 17.80 2.47 12.80
CA PRO A 49 16.71 1.74 13.43
C PRO A 49 16.73 1.82 14.97
N ASP A 50 17.92 1.72 15.58
CA ASP A 50 18.09 1.77 17.04
C ASP A 50 17.64 3.10 17.64
N TYR A 51 17.79 4.20 16.89
CA TYR A 51 17.30 5.51 17.27
C TYR A 51 15.79 5.64 17.01
N LEU A 52 15.32 5.20 15.86
CA LEU A 52 13.94 5.40 15.42
C LEU A 52 12.94 4.55 16.20
N ILE A 53 13.23 3.26 16.45
CA ILE A 53 12.25 2.33 17.03
C ILE A 53 11.71 2.77 18.40
N PRO A 54 12.53 3.22 19.37
CA PRO A 54 12.01 3.72 20.65
C PRO A 54 11.09 4.95 20.50
N ILE A 55 11.45 5.88 19.61
CA ILE A 55 10.69 7.11 19.37
C ILE A 55 9.37 6.78 18.66
N LEU A 56 9.41 5.95 17.62
CA LEU A 56 8.23 5.49 16.90
C LEU A 56 7.29 4.70 17.83
N SER A 57 7.83 3.87 18.73
CA SER A 57 7.02 3.17 19.74
C SER A 57 6.30 4.16 20.67
N HIS A 58 6.99 5.20 21.09
CA HIS A 58 6.39 6.26 21.92
C HIS A 58 5.29 7.02 21.15
N ILE A 59 5.55 7.42 19.91
CA ILE A 59 4.57 8.12 19.06
C ILE A 59 3.33 7.26 18.77
N ALA A 60 3.53 5.96 18.54
CA ALA A 60 2.44 5.01 18.29
C ALA A 60 1.64 4.66 19.57
N GLY A 61 2.15 5.00 20.76
CA GLY A 61 1.54 4.63 22.04
C GLY A 61 1.58 3.10 22.30
N GLN A 62 2.46 2.37 21.61
CA GLN A 62 2.60 0.92 21.73
C GLN A 62 4.03 0.49 21.42
N THR A 63 4.47 -0.62 22.01
CA THR A 63 5.79 -1.18 21.74
C THR A 63 5.84 -1.80 20.33
N ILE A 64 6.83 -1.41 19.54
CA ILE A 64 7.13 -2.04 18.26
C ILE A 64 8.00 -3.26 18.51
N VAL A 65 7.44 -4.45 18.26
CA VAL A 65 8.09 -5.74 18.49
C VAL A 65 8.48 -6.36 17.16
N LYS A 66 9.73 -6.85 17.08
CA LYS A 66 10.26 -7.55 15.90
C LYS A 66 9.32 -8.67 15.46
N GLU A 67 9.10 -8.83 14.17
CA GLU A 67 8.27 -9.84 13.49
C GLU A 67 6.77 -9.83 13.88
N LYS A 68 6.39 -9.11 14.95
CA LYS A 68 5.03 -9.08 15.49
C LYS A 68 4.26 -7.79 15.15
N THR A 69 4.99 -6.67 15.02
CA THR A 69 4.42 -5.37 14.68
C THR A 69 4.70 -5.04 13.22
N LEU A 70 3.65 -4.75 12.46
CA LEU A 70 3.82 -4.13 11.15
C LEU A 70 4.00 -2.62 11.32
N ILE A 71 5.12 -2.09 10.85
CA ILE A 71 5.36 -0.64 10.78
C ILE A 71 4.85 -0.15 9.43
N VAL A 72 4.03 0.89 9.44
CA VAL A 72 3.47 1.49 8.22
C VAL A 72 3.85 2.96 8.13
N PHE A 73 4.56 3.34 7.07
CA PHE A 73 4.84 4.72 6.71
C PHE A 73 3.94 5.14 5.55
N ASP A 74 2.99 6.02 5.81
CA ASP A 74 2.05 6.51 4.79
C ASP A 74 2.38 7.96 4.39
N GLU A 75 2.10 8.30 3.14
CA GLU A 75 2.45 9.57 2.48
C GLU A 75 3.96 9.89 2.61
N VAL A 76 4.79 8.85 2.50
CA VAL A 76 6.25 8.90 2.75
C VAL A 76 7.01 9.85 1.81
N GLN A 77 6.45 10.22 0.66
CA GLN A 77 7.04 11.21 -0.24
C GLN A 77 7.20 12.61 0.42
N LEU A 78 6.54 12.83 1.57
CA LEU A 78 6.69 14.05 2.36
C LEU A 78 7.93 14.01 3.28
N CYS A 79 8.62 12.87 3.39
CA CYS A 79 9.83 12.69 4.18
C CYS A 79 10.86 11.82 3.43
N GLU A 80 11.75 12.44 2.67
CA GLU A 80 12.79 11.73 1.89
C GLU A 80 13.72 10.90 2.79
N ARG A 81 13.98 11.37 4.01
CA ARG A 81 14.84 10.65 4.96
C ARG A 81 14.18 9.38 5.51
N ALA A 82 12.85 9.33 5.58
CA ALA A 82 12.15 8.09 5.92
C ALA A 82 12.33 7.04 4.81
N LEU A 83 12.31 7.43 3.53
CA LEU A 83 12.67 6.52 2.43
C LEU A 83 14.12 6.04 2.53
N THR A 84 15.05 6.94 2.84
CA THR A 84 16.48 6.59 3.02
C THR A 84 16.68 5.63 4.18
N SER A 85 15.92 5.76 5.27
CA SER A 85 16.02 4.89 6.46
C SER A 85 15.73 3.42 6.14
N LEU A 86 14.94 3.13 5.11
CA LEU A 86 14.59 1.76 4.69
C LEU A 86 15.83 0.92 4.36
N LYS A 87 16.90 1.55 3.88
CA LYS A 87 18.17 0.87 3.66
C LYS A 87 18.72 0.29 4.97
N TYR A 88 18.75 1.11 6.02
CA TYR A 88 19.28 0.71 7.33
C TYR A 88 18.39 -0.32 8.00
N PHE A 89 17.08 -0.21 7.89
CA PHE A 89 16.18 -1.26 8.33
C PHE A 89 16.42 -2.59 7.61
N CYS A 90 16.68 -2.56 6.31
CA CYS A 90 16.99 -3.78 5.56
C CYS A 90 18.33 -4.41 5.95
N GLU A 91 19.36 -3.59 6.25
CA GLU A 91 20.73 -4.04 6.52
C GLU A 91 20.95 -4.40 7.99
N ASP A 92 20.48 -3.54 8.91
CA ASP A 92 20.83 -3.59 10.31
C ASP A 92 19.71 -4.13 11.20
N ALA A 93 18.46 -4.11 10.71
CA ALA A 93 17.28 -4.48 11.50
C ALA A 93 16.20 -5.19 10.64
N PRO A 94 16.56 -6.28 9.94
CA PRO A 94 15.67 -6.96 9.00
C PRO A 94 14.42 -7.60 9.64
N ASP A 95 14.45 -7.81 10.96
CA ASP A 95 13.35 -8.37 11.73
C ASP A 95 12.19 -7.38 11.96
N TYR A 96 12.37 -6.10 11.66
CA TYR A 96 11.28 -5.14 11.66
C TYR A 96 10.61 -5.10 10.28
N HIS A 97 9.36 -5.48 10.24
CA HIS A 97 8.59 -5.53 9.00
C HIS A 97 7.97 -4.16 8.72
N ILE A 98 8.29 -3.60 7.54
CA ILE A 98 7.89 -2.24 7.17
C ILE A 98 7.20 -2.27 5.81
N ILE A 99 6.03 -1.65 5.74
CA ILE A 99 5.36 -1.31 4.49
C ILE A 99 5.27 0.22 4.39
N VAL A 100 5.58 0.72 3.22
CA VAL A 100 5.60 2.15 2.92
C VAL A 100 4.62 2.44 1.80
N ALA A 101 3.78 3.45 1.96
CA ALA A 101 2.85 3.90 0.95
C ALA A 101 3.08 5.35 0.54
N GLY A 102 2.79 5.64 -0.72
CA GLY A 102 2.78 7.00 -1.25
C GLY A 102 2.24 7.07 -2.67
N SER A 103 1.55 8.15 -2.98
CA SER A 103 0.87 8.32 -4.28
C SER A 103 1.80 8.79 -5.40
N LEU A 104 2.90 9.44 -5.07
CA LEU A 104 3.84 10.07 -6.01
C LEU A 104 5.27 9.51 -5.90
N LEU A 105 5.42 8.31 -5.35
CA LEU A 105 6.74 7.71 -5.10
C LEU A 105 7.59 7.60 -6.37
N GLY A 106 6.99 7.27 -7.53
CA GLY A 106 7.71 7.23 -8.80
C GLY A 106 8.27 8.58 -9.25
N VAL A 107 7.63 9.70 -8.86
CA VAL A 107 8.10 11.07 -9.14
C VAL A 107 9.10 11.51 -8.09
N ALA A 108 8.89 11.17 -6.82
CA ALA A 108 9.78 11.50 -5.71
C ALA A 108 11.14 10.80 -5.87
N VAL A 109 11.14 9.54 -6.28
CA VAL A 109 12.36 8.75 -6.57
C VAL A 109 13.23 9.44 -7.63
N ASN A 110 12.62 10.03 -8.67
CA ASN A 110 13.35 10.73 -9.73
C ASN A 110 13.81 12.15 -9.34
N ARG A 111 13.31 12.72 -8.24
CA ARG A 111 13.65 14.07 -7.76
C ARG A 111 14.43 14.07 -6.46
N ALA A 112 14.58 12.92 -5.82
CA ALA A 112 15.19 12.82 -4.50
C ALA A 112 16.63 13.35 -4.50
N LYS A 113 16.91 14.28 -3.60
CA LYS A 113 18.29 14.72 -3.29
C LYS A 113 19.07 13.63 -2.57
N PHE A 114 18.37 12.62 -2.02
CA PHE A 114 18.94 11.53 -1.25
C PHE A 114 18.85 10.21 -2.03
N SER A 115 19.75 9.31 -1.73
CA SER A 115 19.86 8.01 -2.40
C SER A 115 18.63 7.14 -2.13
N PHE A 116 17.84 6.84 -3.16
CA PHE A 116 16.80 5.81 -3.10
C PHE A 116 17.43 4.44 -2.78
N PRO A 117 16.85 3.64 -1.88
CA PRO A 117 17.43 2.38 -1.42
C PRO A 117 17.32 1.24 -2.46
N VAL A 118 17.95 1.40 -3.62
CA VAL A 118 17.96 0.42 -4.70
C VAL A 118 18.46 -0.94 -4.20
N GLY A 119 17.69 -2.00 -4.48
CA GLY A 119 18.03 -3.37 -4.08
C GLY A 119 17.81 -3.70 -2.59
N LYS A 120 17.46 -2.69 -1.76
CA LYS A 120 17.18 -2.85 -0.32
C LYS A 120 15.70 -2.83 0.02
N VAL A 121 14.85 -2.59 -0.95
CA VAL A 121 13.40 -2.58 -0.84
C VAL A 121 12.79 -3.42 -1.96
N ASP A 122 11.62 -3.98 -1.70
CA ASP A 122 10.75 -4.57 -2.71
C ASP A 122 9.67 -3.56 -3.09
N MET A 123 9.28 -3.52 -4.37
CA MET A 123 8.27 -2.58 -4.86
C MET A 123 7.09 -3.33 -5.46
N LYS A 124 5.89 -2.90 -5.11
CA LYS A 124 4.63 -3.36 -5.71
C LYS A 124 3.79 -2.16 -6.13
N THR A 125 3.04 -2.33 -7.21
CA THR A 125 2.09 -1.32 -7.67
C THR A 125 0.67 -1.81 -7.42
N LEU A 126 -0.11 -1.01 -6.71
CA LEU A 126 -1.55 -1.19 -6.61
C LEU A 126 -2.22 -0.35 -7.70
N TYR A 127 -2.91 -1.02 -8.58
CA TYR A 127 -3.71 -0.39 -9.64
C TYR A 127 -5.14 -0.12 -9.16
N PRO A 128 -5.90 0.77 -9.81
CA PRO A 128 -7.36 0.80 -9.65
C PRO A 128 -7.95 -0.59 -9.93
N MET A 129 -9.06 -0.90 -9.29
CA MET A 129 -9.79 -2.14 -9.59
C MET A 129 -10.10 -2.22 -11.08
N ASP A 130 -9.95 -3.40 -11.66
CA ASP A 130 -10.48 -3.67 -12.98
C ASP A 130 -11.99 -3.99 -12.93
N MET A 131 -12.62 -4.19 -14.08
CA MET A 131 -14.06 -4.46 -14.13
C MET A 131 -14.45 -5.76 -13.43
N GLU A 132 -13.60 -6.78 -13.49
CA GLU A 132 -13.85 -8.05 -12.82
C GLU A 132 -13.78 -7.88 -11.29
N GLU A 133 -12.74 -7.23 -10.79
CA GLU A 133 -12.58 -6.92 -9.37
C GLU A 133 -13.74 -6.06 -8.86
N PHE A 134 -14.21 -5.10 -9.65
CA PHE A 134 -15.37 -4.28 -9.32
C PHE A 134 -16.66 -5.12 -9.21
N LEU A 135 -16.92 -6.02 -10.16
CA LEU A 135 -18.08 -6.91 -10.12
C LEU A 135 -18.02 -7.84 -8.90
N LEU A 136 -16.87 -8.44 -8.62
CA LEU A 136 -16.67 -9.31 -7.44
C LEU A 136 -16.89 -8.53 -6.13
N ALA A 137 -16.43 -7.28 -6.05
CA ALA A 137 -16.65 -6.42 -4.89
C ALA A 137 -18.14 -6.10 -4.65
N LEU A 138 -18.97 -6.14 -5.69
CA LEU A 138 -20.42 -5.99 -5.60
C LEU A 138 -21.15 -7.31 -5.33
N GLY A 139 -20.46 -8.46 -5.29
CA GLY A 139 -21.05 -9.78 -5.11
C GLY A 139 -21.67 -10.36 -6.37
N GLU A 140 -21.26 -9.88 -7.54
CA GLU A 140 -21.73 -10.32 -8.87
C GLU A 140 -20.92 -11.50 -9.43
N ASP A 141 -20.56 -12.45 -8.57
CA ASP A 141 -19.72 -13.60 -8.92
C ASP A 141 -20.29 -14.41 -10.08
N ASP A 142 -21.61 -14.69 -10.04
CA ASP A 142 -22.30 -15.45 -11.09
C ASP A 142 -22.23 -14.73 -12.44
N LEU A 143 -22.34 -13.40 -12.46
CA LEU A 143 -22.22 -12.62 -13.69
C LEU A 143 -20.82 -12.69 -14.27
N VAL A 144 -19.80 -12.61 -13.42
CA VAL A 144 -18.38 -12.76 -13.82
C VAL A 144 -18.15 -14.13 -14.45
N GLU A 145 -18.66 -15.21 -13.82
CA GLU A 145 -18.53 -16.58 -14.37
C GLU A 145 -19.22 -16.71 -15.74
N GLN A 146 -20.44 -16.15 -15.89
CA GLN A 146 -21.15 -16.21 -17.16
C GLN A 146 -20.43 -15.42 -18.27
N ILE A 147 -19.90 -14.25 -17.96
CA ILE A 147 -19.08 -13.45 -18.90
C ILE A 147 -17.86 -14.27 -19.36
N LYS A 148 -17.11 -14.84 -18.42
CA LYS A 148 -15.93 -15.68 -18.72
C LYS A 148 -16.28 -16.89 -19.58
N LYS A 149 -17.36 -17.59 -19.25
CA LYS A 149 -17.83 -18.75 -20.01
C LYS A 149 -18.21 -18.38 -21.45
N CYS A 150 -19.00 -17.32 -21.62
CA CYS A 150 -19.39 -16.85 -22.95
C CYS A 150 -18.18 -16.41 -23.77
N PHE A 151 -17.20 -15.75 -23.16
CA PHE A 151 -15.96 -15.39 -23.83
C PHE A 151 -15.14 -16.62 -24.28
N GLN A 152 -15.02 -17.63 -23.41
CA GLN A 152 -14.28 -18.87 -23.73
C GLN A 152 -14.95 -19.71 -24.82
N THR A 153 -16.27 -19.68 -24.89
CA THR A 153 -17.05 -20.46 -25.87
C THR A 153 -17.43 -19.70 -27.14
N ASP A 154 -16.96 -18.44 -27.23
CA ASP A 154 -17.30 -17.54 -28.36
C ASP A 154 -18.83 -17.44 -28.57
N THR A 155 -19.58 -17.37 -27.49
CA THR A 155 -21.05 -17.25 -27.50
C THR A 155 -21.49 -15.92 -26.91
N PRO A 156 -22.56 -15.30 -27.44
CA PRO A 156 -23.05 -14.05 -26.90
C PRO A 156 -23.63 -14.24 -25.48
N LEU A 157 -23.44 -13.26 -24.62
CA LEU A 157 -24.09 -13.22 -23.31
C LEU A 157 -25.61 -13.07 -23.51
N PRO A 158 -26.47 -13.79 -22.76
CA PRO A 158 -27.91 -13.61 -22.80
C PRO A 158 -28.29 -12.14 -22.58
N SER A 159 -29.29 -11.64 -23.31
CA SER A 159 -29.63 -10.19 -23.32
C SER A 159 -29.83 -9.58 -21.92
N ALA A 160 -30.54 -10.29 -21.05
CA ALA A 160 -30.78 -9.83 -19.68
C ALA A 160 -29.48 -9.66 -18.86
N LEU A 161 -28.53 -10.59 -19.01
CA LEU A 161 -27.21 -10.50 -18.35
C LEU A 161 -26.32 -9.43 -19.00
N HIS A 162 -26.42 -9.29 -20.31
CA HIS A 162 -25.72 -8.23 -21.04
C HIS A 162 -26.18 -6.86 -20.57
N ASP A 163 -27.49 -6.63 -20.45
CA ASP A 163 -28.04 -5.35 -20.02
C ASP A 163 -27.61 -5.04 -18.56
N ALA A 164 -27.63 -6.03 -17.67
CA ALA A 164 -27.12 -5.90 -16.31
C ALA A 164 -25.62 -5.56 -16.28
N ALA A 165 -24.80 -6.30 -17.05
CA ALA A 165 -23.37 -6.04 -17.17
C ALA A 165 -23.09 -4.62 -17.69
N MET A 166 -23.82 -4.14 -18.69
CA MET A 166 -23.70 -2.79 -19.25
C MET A 166 -24.11 -1.69 -18.26
N GLN A 167 -25.10 -1.96 -17.40
CA GLN A 167 -25.47 -1.04 -16.32
C GLN A 167 -24.34 -0.92 -15.29
N LEU A 168 -23.78 -2.03 -14.85
CA LEU A 168 -22.66 -2.07 -13.91
C LEU A 168 -21.38 -1.47 -14.51
N TYR A 169 -21.11 -1.72 -15.79
CA TYR A 169 -20.00 -1.09 -16.50
C TYR A 169 -20.09 0.43 -16.51
N ARG A 170 -21.28 1.00 -16.70
CA ARG A 170 -21.47 2.46 -16.60
C ARG A 170 -21.20 2.99 -15.19
N GLN A 171 -21.52 2.22 -14.15
CA GLN A 171 -21.19 2.59 -12.77
C GLN A 171 -19.67 2.54 -12.57
N TYR A 172 -19.01 1.48 -13.03
CA TYR A 172 -17.55 1.33 -12.98
C TYR A 172 -16.81 2.52 -13.62
N LEU A 173 -17.31 3.08 -14.71
CA LEU A 173 -16.65 4.21 -15.39
C LEU A 173 -16.70 5.53 -14.62
N VAL A 174 -17.47 5.64 -13.55
CA VAL A 174 -17.64 6.87 -12.75
C VAL A 174 -17.14 6.75 -11.31
N VAL A 175 -16.57 5.62 -10.95
CA VAL A 175 -16.00 5.34 -9.60
C VAL A 175 -14.54 5.77 -9.49
#